data_c4ecf3e74dc4d0626d038bb43becc3d8
#
_entry.id   c4ecf3e74dc4d0626d038bb43becc3d8
#
_cell.length_a   1.000
_cell.length_b   1.000
_cell.length_c   1.000
_cell.angle_alpha   90.00
_cell.angle_beta   90.00
_cell.angle_gamma   90.00
#
_symmetry.space_group_name_H-M   'P 1'
#
loop_
_entity.id
_entity.type
_entity.pdbx_description
1 polymer ?
#
loop_
_entity_poly.entity_id
_entity_poly.type
_entity_poly.pdbx_seq_one_letter_code
_entity_poly.pdbx_strand_id
1 'polypeptide(L)'
;MRNSGDFWRKYRWHWKCAERTVLTEKLIHYFRQIPDYRCGREKRHDLAEMLVCVTLGFLCGRTTIRRSLKWCKTHLEELRKHMKLKYGIASPSTITRMLCGIDEELALYAFMEWAGEIVDSRNTHLAVDGKALCGATEKTKGETTPMLLNVVETVRGLILAQLPVDSKTNEITVIPELLKLLDISGSIVTIDAVGTQTAIMEQIHEQGGHFVLT
;
A
#
# COMPACT_ATOMS: atom_id res chain seq x y z
N MET A 1 2.78 -17.54 -20.10
CA MET A 1 3.66 -16.68 -19.27
C MET A 1 3.66 -15.28 -19.86
N ARG A 2 2.77 -14.39 -19.39
CA ARG A 2 2.78 -12.97 -19.80
C ARG A 2 3.77 -12.25 -18.90
N ASN A 3 4.71 -11.55 -19.54
CA ASN A 3 5.84 -10.88 -18.90
C ASN A 3 5.31 -9.74 -18.00
N SER A 4 5.50 -9.85 -16.69
CA SER A 4 5.11 -8.84 -15.69
C SER A 4 5.72 -7.44 -15.92
N GLY A 5 6.71 -7.35 -16.81
CA GLY A 5 7.36 -6.09 -17.20
C GLY A 5 6.51 -5.15 -18.05
N ASP A 6 5.53 -5.69 -18.80
CA ASP A 6 4.72 -4.87 -19.72
C ASP A 6 3.51 -4.23 -19.05
N PHE A 7 3.02 -4.82 -17.95
CA PHE A 7 1.95 -4.25 -17.14
C PHE A 7 2.35 -2.87 -16.59
N TRP A 8 3.54 -2.76 -16.01
CA TRP A 8 4.05 -1.52 -15.42
C TRP A 8 4.44 -0.45 -16.45
N ARG A 9 4.73 -0.81 -17.70
CA ARG A 9 5.01 0.14 -18.79
C ARG A 9 3.75 0.89 -19.24
N LYS A 10 2.59 0.24 -19.21
CA LYS A 10 1.31 0.81 -19.65
C LYS A 10 0.78 1.85 -18.65
N TYR A 11 1.10 1.69 -17.36
CA TYR A 11 0.68 2.56 -16.26
C TYR A 11 1.83 3.44 -15.74
N ARG A 12 2.68 3.91 -16.64
CA ARG A 12 3.71 4.90 -16.34
C ARG A 12 3.02 6.19 -15.94
N TRP A 13 2.83 6.39 -14.65
CA TRP A 13 2.19 7.54 -14.05
C TRP A 13 2.80 8.84 -14.57
N HIS A 14 2.12 9.47 -15.53
CA HIS A 14 2.43 10.81 -15.98
C HIS A 14 1.76 11.80 -15.02
N TRP A 15 2.21 11.78 -13.77
CA TRP A 15 1.78 12.76 -12.81
C TRP A 15 2.28 14.13 -13.23
N LYS A 16 1.39 15.08 -13.44
CA LYS A 16 1.75 16.48 -13.65
C LYS A 16 2.48 16.99 -12.42
N CYS A 17 3.46 17.87 -12.58
CA CYS A 17 4.37 18.30 -11.51
C CYS A 17 3.64 18.87 -10.27
N ALA A 18 2.53 19.58 -10.48
CA ALA A 18 1.70 20.15 -9.41
C ALA A 18 0.97 19.08 -8.56
N GLU A 19 0.50 17.99 -9.18
CA GLU A 19 -0.14 16.88 -8.47
C GLU A 19 0.86 16.12 -7.56
N ARG A 20 2.11 15.99 -7.99
CA ARG A 20 3.18 15.35 -7.20
C ARG A 20 3.46 16.08 -5.88
N THR A 21 3.42 17.41 -5.90
CA THR A 21 3.67 18.24 -4.72
C THR A 21 2.63 17.96 -3.63
N VAL A 22 1.36 18.10 -3.97
CA VAL A 22 0.24 17.91 -3.05
C VAL A 22 0.24 16.50 -2.49
N LEU A 23 0.50 15.51 -3.32
CA LEU A 23 0.51 14.09 -2.90
C LEU A 23 1.66 13.75 -1.96
N THR A 24 2.85 14.33 -2.19
CA THR A 24 4.01 14.12 -1.31
C THR A 24 3.79 14.79 0.05
N GLU A 25 3.24 15.99 0.08
CA GLU A 25 2.94 16.72 1.31
C GLU A 25 1.86 16.02 2.14
N LYS A 26 0.83 15.48 1.50
CA LYS A 26 -0.18 14.66 2.15
C LYS A 26 0.42 13.36 2.71
N LEU A 27 1.21 12.65 1.91
CA LEU A 27 1.83 11.39 2.35
C LEU A 27 2.72 11.58 3.58
N ILE A 28 3.51 12.67 3.62
CA ILE A 28 4.35 12.96 4.80
C ILE A 28 3.50 13.32 6.02
N HIS A 29 2.34 13.97 5.83
CA HIS A 29 1.42 14.28 6.91
C HIS A 29 0.90 13.00 7.58
N TYR A 30 0.46 12.02 6.80
CA TYR A 30 -0.02 10.73 7.33
C TYR A 30 1.11 9.93 7.99
N PHE A 31 2.27 9.84 7.36
CA PHE A 31 3.40 9.10 7.95
C PHE A 31 3.99 9.73 9.21
N ARG A 32 3.76 11.03 9.46
CA ARG A 32 4.13 11.67 10.73
C ARG A 32 3.27 11.23 11.91
N GLN A 33 2.13 10.62 11.66
CA GLN A 33 1.29 10.05 12.71
C GLN A 33 1.87 8.74 13.26
N ILE A 34 2.78 8.09 12.52
CA ILE A 34 3.46 6.87 12.95
C ILE A 34 4.49 7.24 14.03
N PRO A 35 4.38 6.69 15.25
CA PRO A 35 5.33 6.97 16.32
C PRO A 35 6.76 6.54 15.95
N ASP A 36 7.72 7.43 16.16
CA ASP A 36 9.12 7.08 15.98
C ASP A 36 9.68 6.40 17.24
N TYR A 37 9.70 5.08 17.22
CA TYR A 37 10.16 4.21 18.32
C TYR A 37 11.65 4.31 18.62
N ARG A 38 12.46 4.92 17.74
CA ARG A 38 13.92 4.96 17.86
C ARG A 38 14.37 5.89 18.98
N CYS A 39 15.51 5.55 19.61
CA CYS A 39 16.17 6.42 20.59
C CYS A 39 16.76 7.68 19.94
N GLY A 40 16.93 8.77 20.71
CA GLY A 40 17.36 10.07 20.19
C GLY A 40 18.65 10.08 19.36
N ARG A 41 19.63 9.22 19.70
CA ARG A 41 20.89 9.07 18.93
C ARG A 41 20.72 8.43 17.56
N GLU A 42 19.61 7.70 17.33
CA GLU A 42 19.32 6.96 16.09
C GLU A 42 18.48 7.77 15.11
N LYS A 43 17.99 8.94 15.50
CA LYS A 43 17.09 9.81 14.73
C LYS A 43 17.82 10.76 13.76
N ARG A 44 18.98 10.36 13.23
CA ARG A 44 19.69 11.17 12.22
C ARG A 44 18.83 11.48 11.01
N HIS A 45 18.08 10.50 10.54
CA HIS A 45 17.11 10.67 9.44
C HIS A 45 15.69 10.64 10.02
N ASP A 46 14.85 11.57 9.61
CA ASP A 46 13.44 11.61 9.96
C ASP A 46 12.73 10.35 9.46
N LEU A 47 11.90 9.70 10.31
CA LEU A 47 11.23 8.45 9.97
C LEU A 47 10.24 8.66 8.84
N ALA A 48 9.36 9.66 8.97
CA ALA A 48 8.32 9.93 7.98
C ALA A 48 8.91 10.30 6.61
N GLU A 49 9.97 11.13 6.57
CA GLU A 49 10.65 11.46 5.32
C GLU A 49 11.24 10.22 4.64
N MET A 50 11.80 9.28 5.41
CA MET A 50 12.34 8.04 4.86
C MET A 50 11.26 7.09 4.37
N LEU A 51 10.14 6.98 5.07
CA LEU A 51 8.98 6.21 4.62
C LEU A 51 8.41 6.77 3.32
N VAL A 52 8.25 8.09 3.21
CA VAL A 52 7.86 8.76 1.96
C VAL A 52 8.83 8.44 0.83
N CYS A 53 10.13 8.53 1.06
CA CYS A 53 11.13 8.20 0.05
C CYS A 53 11.00 6.78 -0.47
N VAL A 54 10.81 5.80 0.42
CA VAL A 54 10.63 4.39 0.03
C VAL A 54 9.35 4.23 -0.78
N THR A 55 8.23 4.77 -0.30
CA THR A 55 6.92 4.69 -0.96
C THR A 55 6.94 5.34 -2.34
N LEU A 56 7.48 6.55 -2.47
CA LEU A 56 7.61 7.23 -3.77
C LEU A 56 8.47 6.43 -4.75
N GLY A 57 9.52 5.81 -4.27
CA GLY A 57 10.34 4.92 -5.11
C GLY A 57 9.54 3.73 -5.63
N PHE A 58 8.74 3.07 -4.80
CA PHE A 58 7.86 1.97 -5.23
C PHE A 58 6.77 2.47 -6.19
N LEU A 59 6.12 3.58 -5.91
CA LEU A 59 5.14 4.20 -6.81
C LEU A 59 5.75 4.58 -8.17
N CYS A 60 7.05 4.91 -8.20
CA CYS A 60 7.80 5.12 -9.44
C CYS A 60 8.31 3.81 -10.09
N GLY A 61 7.76 2.65 -9.71
CA GLY A 61 8.06 1.35 -10.31
C GLY A 61 9.40 0.74 -9.88
N ARG A 62 9.95 1.15 -8.72
CA ARG A 62 11.13 0.51 -8.15
C ARG A 62 10.68 -0.70 -7.30
N THR A 63 11.23 -1.86 -7.57
CA THR A 63 10.79 -3.13 -6.99
C THR A 63 11.58 -3.55 -5.74
N THR A 64 12.57 -2.76 -5.32
CA THR A 64 13.38 -3.05 -4.12
C THR A 64 13.74 -1.76 -3.40
N ILE A 65 13.92 -1.83 -2.07
CA ILE A 65 14.37 -0.72 -1.23
C ILE A 65 15.65 -0.08 -1.81
N ARG A 66 16.63 -0.88 -2.20
CA ARG A 66 17.89 -0.39 -2.77
C ARG A 66 17.67 0.44 -4.05
N ARG A 67 16.79 -0.01 -4.96
CA ARG A 67 16.46 0.71 -6.19
C ARG A 67 15.65 1.97 -5.91
N SER A 68 14.72 1.91 -4.94
CA SER A 68 13.95 3.05 -4.47
C SER A 68 14.87 4.15 -3.94
N LEU A 69 15.77 3.81 -3.03
CA LEU A 69 16.72 4.79 -2.46
C LEU A 69 17.72 5.33 -3.48
N LYS A 70 18.13 4.52 -4.46
CA LYS A 70 18.97 5.01 -5.58
C LYS A 70 18.19 6.06 -6.39
N TRP A 71 16.92 5.80 -6.68
CA TRP A 71 16.05 6.76 -7.36
C TRP A 71 15.89 8.05 -6.55
N CYS A 72 15.64 7.96 -5.25
CA CYS A 72 15.55 9.12 -4.37
C CYS A 72 16.83 9.96 -4.35
N LYS A 73 18.01 9.31 -4.34
CA LYS A 73 19.29 10.02 -4.42
C LYS A 73 19.45 10.80 -5.72
N THR A 74 19.00 10.23 -6.84
CA THR A 74 19.03 10.91 -8.15
C THR A 74 18.08 12.11 -8.20
N HIS A 75 16.98 12.08 -7.43
CA HIS A 75 15.96 13.14 -7.41
C HIS A 75 15.99 13.94 -6.09
N LEU A 76 17.12 13.96 -5.38
CA LEU A 76 17.24 14.53 -4.03
C LEU A 76 16.85 16.01 -4.01
N GLU A 77 17.29 16.79 -4.96
CA GLU A 77 17.01 18.23 -5.02
C GLU A 77 15.52 18.51 -5.25
N GLU A 78 14.84 17.66 -6.03
CA GLU A 78 13.41 17.76 -6.23
C GLU A 78 12.64 17.37 -4.95
N LEU A 79 13.05 16.30 -4.29
CA LEU A 79 12.45 15.86 -3.03
C LEU A 79 12.63 16.90 -1.90
N ARG A 80 13.74 17.65 -1.90
CA ARG A 80 14.01 18.72 -0.94
C ARG A 80 13.06 19.91 -1.06
N LYS A 81 12.35 20.06 -2.15
CA LYS A 81 11.31 21.08 -2.28
C LYS A 81 10.09 20.79 -1.40
N HIS A 82 9.89 19.51 -1.03
CA HIS A 82 8.73 19.02 -0.27
C HIS A 82 9.08 18.48 1.12
N MET A 83 10.33 18.12 1.35
CA MET A 83 10.84 17.52 2.59
C MET A 83 12.20 18.10 2.93
N LYS A 84 12.53 18.18 4.22
CA LYS A 84 13.82 18.77 4.65
C LYS A 84 15.02 17.94 4.19
N LEU A 85 14.94 16.62 4.31
CA LEU A 85 16.01 15.66 4.00
C LEU A 85 17.40 16.17 4.43
N LYS A 86 17.48 16.65 5.68
CA LYS A 86 18.66 17.35 6.24
C LYS A 86 19.97 16.59 6.02
N TYR A 87 19.94 15.28 6.16
CA TYR A 87 21.10 14.41 6.00
C TYR A 87 21.05 13.57 4.71
N GLY A 88 20.21 13.98 3.75
CA GLY A 88 19.99 13.24 2.51
C GLY A 88 19.26 11.92 2.73
N ILE A 89 19.48 10.97 1.83
CA ILE A 89 18.82 9.66 1.83
C ILE A 89 19.62 8.64 2.64
N ALA A 90 18.98 7.97 3.57
CA ALA A 90 19.59 6.94 4.41
C ALA A 90 20.13 5.75 3.60
N SER A 91 20.98 4.94 4.22
CA SER A 91 21.46 3.69 3.63
C SER A 91 20.35 2.61 3.59
N PRO A 92 20.42 1.63 2.68
CA PRO A 92 19.45 0.52 2.66
C PRO A 92 19.36 -0.21 4.00
N SER A 93 20.48 -0.46 4.68
CA SER A 93 20.51 -1.13 5.99
C SER A 93 19.84 -0.28 7.09
N THR A 94 19.96 1.04 7.02
CA THR A 94 19.27 1.95 7.94
C THR A 94 17.77 1.90 7.71
N ILE A 95 17.31 1.93 6.45
CA ILE A 95 15.90 1.82 6.12
C ILE A 95 15.32 0.47 6.54
N THR A 96 16.03 -0.63 6.29
CA THR A 96 15.57 -1.96 6.74
C THR A 96 15.36 -1.98 8.25
N ARG A 97 16.32 -1.46 9.05
CA ARG A 97 16.14 -1.36 10.51
C ARG A 97 14.96 -0.47 10.90
N MET A 98 14.73 0.64 10.19
CA MET A 98 13.57 1.49 10.42
C MET A 98 12.26 0.72 10.18
N LEU A 99 12.16 0.01 9.06
CA LEU A 99 10.95 -0.75 8.70
C LEU A 99 10.68 -1.93 9.65
N CYS A 100 11.73 -2.59 10.14
CA CYS A 100 11.55 -3.72 11.09
C CYS A 100 11.04 -3.30 12.47
N GLY A 101 11.03 -2.02 12.81
CA GLY A 101 10.60 -1.58 14.13
C GLY A 101 9.38 -0.67 14.14
N ILE A 102 8.83 -0.33 13.00
CA ILE A 102 7.57 0.43 12.93
C ILE A 102 6.39 -0.48 13.27
N ASP A 103 5.33 0.13 13.79
CA ASP A 103 4.05 -0.51 13.92
C ASP A 103 3.43 -0.71 12.53
N GLU A 104 3.27 -1.97 12.12
CA GLU A 104 2.82 -2.32 10.78
C GLU A 104 1.37 -1.89 10.54
N GLU A 105 0.50 -1.99 11.56
CA GLU A 105 -0.90 -1.60 11.47
C GLU A 105 -1.02 -0.08 11.27
N LEU A 106 -0.32 0.70 12.09
CA LEU A 106 -0.32 2.16 11.95
C LEU A 106 0.26 2.61 10.60
N ALA A 107 1.31 1.94 10.11
CA ALA A 107 1.88 2.23 8.80
C ALA A 107 0.89 1.92 7.67
N LEU A 108 0.18 0.81 7.78
CA LEU A 108 -0.86 0.42 6.84
C LEU A 108 -2.02 1.40 6.84
N TYR A 109 -2.57 1.74 8.01
CA TYR A 109 -3.65 2.72 8.13
C TYR A 109 -3.25 4.09 7.57
N ALA A 110 -2.07 4.59 7.90
CA ALA A 110 -1.58 5.86 7.37
C ALA A 110 -1.48 5.85 5.83
N PHE A 111 -1.08 4.71 5.24
CA PHE A 111 -1.05 4.56 3.78
C PHE A 111 -2.46 4.49 3.18
N MET A 112 -3.39 3.77 3.80
CA MET A 112 -4.77 3.63 3.34
C MET A 112 -5.51 4.98 3.38
N GLU A 113 -5.39 5.73 4.46
CA GLU A 113 -5.94 7.08 4.58
C GLU A 113 -5.44 8.01 3.47
N TRP A 114 -4.12 8.00 3.24
CA TRP A 114 -3.54 8.74 2.13
C TRP A 114 -4.06 8.29 0.76
N ALA A 115 -4.17 6.97 0.53
CA ALA A 115 -4.67 6.43 -0.72
C ALA A 115 -6.14 6.80 -0.97
N GLY A 116 -6.97 6.77 0.08
CA GLY A 116 -8.38 7.18 0.05
C GLY A 116 -8.59 8.66 -0.29
N GLU A 117 -7.63 9.54 0.08
CA GLU A 117 -7.70 10.95 -0.34
C GLU A 117 -7.37 11.17 -1.83
N ILE A 118 -6.66 10.23 -2.44
CA ILE A 118 -6.24 10.33 -3.84
C ILE A 118 -7.25 9.70 -4.78
N VAL A 119 -7.82 8.59 -4.34
CA VAL A 119 -8.73 7.78 -5.15
C VAL A 119 -10.04 7.63 -4.42
N ASP A 120 -11.09 8.18 -5.02
CA ASP A 120 -12.44 7.90 -4.59
C ASP A 120 -12.77 6.43 -4.91
N SER A 121 -13.14 5.66 -3.90
CA SER A 121 -13.53 4.27 -4.06
C SER A 121 -14.94 4.09 -4.65
N ARG A 122 -15.69 5.19 -4.80
CA ARG A 122 -17.04 5.22 -5.39
C ARG A 122 -16.99 5.25 -6.91
N ASN A 123 -18.01 4.66 -7.54
CA ASN A 123 -18.19 4.67 -9.01
C ASN A 123 -16.95 4.19 -9.78
N THR A 124 -16.20 3.23 -9.25
CA THR A 124 -14.98 2.69 -9.86
C THR A 124 -14.98 1.16 -9.90
N HIS A 125 -13.96 0.57 -10.44
CA HIS A 125 -13.78 -0.88 -10.45
C HIS A 125 -12.77 -1.27 -9.37
N LEU A 126 -13.23 -2.07 -8.43
CA LEU A 126 -12.47 -2.60 -7.31
C LEU A 126 -12.27 -4.11 -7.49
N ALA A 127 -11.05 -4.57 -7.33
CA ALA A 127 -10.73 -6.00 -7.34
C ALA A 127 -10.28 -6.43 -5.93
N VAL A 128 -10.92 -7.47 -5.42
CA VAL A 128 -10.51 -8.12 -4.17
C VAL A 128 -9.62 -9.30 -4.53
N ASP A 129 -8.38 -9.30 -4.01
CA ASP A 129 -7.36 -10.33 -4.32
C ASP A 129 -6.60 -10.71 -3.06
N GLY A 130 -6.50 -12.02 -2.81
CA GLY A 130 -5.70 -12.59 -1.75
C GLY A 130 -4.27 -12.84 -2.22
N LYS A 131 -3.26 -12.38 -1.48
CA LYS A 131 -1.86 -12.55 -1.84
C LYS A 131 -1.04 -13.15 -0.72
N ALA A 132 -0.50 -14.34 -0.96
CA ALA A 132 0.45 -14.97 -0.06
C ALA A 132 1.81 -14.23 -0.08
N LEU A 133 2.32 -13.88 1.09
CA LEU A 133 3.63 -13.24 1.25
C LEU A 133 4.74 -14.29 1.20
N CYS A 134 5.03 -14.82 0.01
CA CYS A 134 6.11 -15.78 -0.19
C CYS A 134 7.45 -15.18 0.25
N GLY A 135 8.10 -15.81 1.24
CA GLY A 135 9.39 -15.39 1.79
C GLY A 135 9.31 -14.54 3.06
N ALA A 136 8.13 -14.25 3.59
CA ALA A 136 7.96 -13.59 4.88
C ALA A 136 8.08 -14.55 6.07
N THR A 137 7.95 -15.85 5.85
CA THR A 137 8.19 -16.90 6.86
C THR A 137 9.65 -17.31 6.83
N GLU A 138 10.34 -17.26 7.98
CA GLU A 138 11.48 -18.13 8.21
C GLU A 138 11.00 -19.55 8.01
N LYS A 139 11.80 -20.36 7.29
CA LYS A 139 11.46 -21.76 6.95
C LYS A 139 11.43 -22.66 8.20
N THR A 140 10.64 -22.31 9.18
CA THR A 140 10.30 -23.18 10.30
C THR A 140 9.18 -24.12 9.84
N LYS A 141 9.46 -25.41 9.86
CA LYS A 141 8.49 -26.43 9.46
C LYS A 141 7.20 -26.27 10.27
N GLY A 142 6.11 -25.90 9.60
CA GLY A 142 4.77 -25.88 10.17
C GLY A 142 4.07 -24.52 10.26
N GLU A 143 4.72 -23.41 9.93
CA GLU A 143 4.07 -22.10 9.84
C GLU A 143 3.44 -21.88 8.47
N THR A 144 2.20 -21.46 8.46
CA THR A 144 1.47 -21.08 7.25
C THR A 144 1.99 -19.75 6.72
N THR A 145 2.16 -19.63 5.42
CA THR A 145 2.57 -18.37 4.78
C THR A 145 1.53 -17.28 5.09
N PRO A 146 1.94 -16.13 5.66
CA PRO A 146 1.02 -15.01 5.86
C PRO A 146 0.37 -14.60 4.56
N MET A 147 -0.92 -14.35 4.60
CA MET A 147 -1.70 -13.90 3.45
C MET A 147 -2.27 -12.51 3.72
N LEU A 148 -2.28 -11.68 2.69
CA LEU A 148 -2.90 -10.36 2.71
C LEU A 148 -4.06 -10.33 1.73
N LEU A 149 -5.20 -9.86 2.19
CA LEU A 149 -6.34 -9.58 1.34
C LEU A 149 -6.31 -8.09 0.97
N ASN A 150 -6.41 -7.79 -0.31
CA ASN A 150 -6.29 -6.44 -0.84
C ASN A 150 -7.54 -6.02 -1.59
N VAL A 151 -7.95 -4.76 -1.47
CA VAL A 151 -8.84 -4.11 -2.43
C VAL A 151 -8.03 -3.17 -3.30
N VAL A 152 -8.02 -3.44 -4.59
CA VAL A 152 -7.25 -2.69 -5.59
C VAL A 152 -8.21 -1.92 -6.48
N GLU A 153 -8.03 -0.60 -6.56
CA GLU A 153 -8.67 0.19 -7.63
C GLU A 153 -7.93 -0.11 -8.93
N THR A 154 -8.66 -0.65 -9.92
CA THR A 154 -8.04 -1.29 -11.09
C THR A 154 -7.54 -0.33 -12.15
N VAL A 155 -8.07 0.89 -12.22
CA VAL A 155 -7.69 1.89 -13.24
C VAL A 155 -6.29 2.42 -12.95
N ARG A 156 -6.00 2.72 -11.67
CA ARG A 156 -4.70 3.24 -11.23
C ARG A 156 -3.79 2.16 -10.66
N GLY A 157 -4.34 0.99 -10.33
CA GLY A 157 -3.60 -0.10 -9.69
C GLY A 157 -3.18 0.22 -8.25
N LEU A 158 -3.96 1.03 -7.54
CA LEU A 158 -3.67 1.45 -6.18
C LEU A 158 -4.44 0.57 -5.19
N ILE A 159 -3.74 0.05 -4.18
CA ILE A 159 -4.36 -0.66 -3.06
C ILE A 159 -5.02 0.39 -2.17
N LEU A 160 -6.35 0.29 -2.01
CA LEU A 160 -7.14 1.20 -1.19
C LEU A 160 -7.36 0.67 0.23
N ALA A 161 -7.45 -0.65 0.36
CA ALA A 161 -7.58 -1.32 1.65
C ALA A 161 -6.83 -2.65 1.65
N GLN A 162 -6.31 -3.03 2.81
CA GLN A 162 -5.57 -4.26 3.00
C GLN A 162 -5.79 -4.78 4.43
N LEU A 163 -6.02 -6.08 4.56
CA LEU A 163 -6.06 -6.75 5.87
C LEU A 163 -5.27 -8.05 5.83
N PRO A 164 -4.60 -8.42 6.94
CA PRO A 164 -4.00 -9.73 7.08
C PRO A 164 -5.07 -10.80 7.22
N VAL A 165 -4.81 -11.97 6.65
CA VAL A 165 -5.62 -13.17 6.85
C VAL A 165 -4.81 -14.12 7.73
N ASP A 166 -5.29 -14.35 8.94
CA ASP A 166 -4.65 -15.28 9.85
C ASP A 166 -4.76 -16.71 9.33
N SER A 167 -3.77 -17.52 9.67
CA SER A 167 -3.73 -18.95 9.30
C SER A 167 -4.93 -19.78 9.78
N LYS A 168 -5.68 -19.28 10.75
CA LYS A 168 -6.89 -19.90 11.31
C LYS A 168 -8.19 -19.33 10.78
N THR A 169 -8.14 -18.16 10.09
CA THR A 169 -9.28 -17.51 9.47
C THR A 169 -9.26 -17.76 7.96
N ASN A 170 -10.46 -17.88 7.39
CA ASN A 170 -10.61 -17.99 5.94
C ASN A 170 -10.74 -16.58 5.32
N GLU A 171 -10.25 -16.38 4.11
CA GLU A 171 -10.45 -15.15 3.32
C GLU A 171 -11.90 -14.67 3.35
N ILE A 172 -12.84 -15.61 3.29
CA ILE A 172 -14.29 -15.37 3.29
C ILE A 172 -14.74 -14.52 4.51
N THR A 173 -14.11 -14.70 5.67
CA THR A 173 -14.48 -13.95 6.87
C THR A 173 -13.86 -12.57 6.93
N VAL A 174 -12.77 -12.34 6.21
CA VAL A 174 -12.04 -11.05 6.19
C VAL A 174 -12.59 -10.12 5.11
N ILE A 175 -13.12 -10.64 4.00
CA ILE A 175 -13.69 -9.83 2.90
C ILE A 175 -14.75 -8.83 3.40
N PRO A 176 -15.74 -9.21 4.23
CA PRO A 176 -16.73 -8.28 4.75
C PRO A 176 -16.12 -7.13 5.57
N GLU A 177 -15.11 -7.42 6.38
CA GLU A 177 -14.43 -6.41 7.19
C GLU A 177 -13.62 -5.45 6.31
N LEU A 178 -12.95 -5.99 5.30
CA LEU A 178 -12.16 -5.21 4.36
C LEU A 178 -13.04 -4.24 3.54
N LEU A 179 -14.22 -4.69 3.08
CA LEU A 179 -15.16 -3.85 2.32
C LEU A 179 -15.79 -2.75 3.17
N LYS A 180 -15.94 -2.93 4.50
CA LYS A 180 -16.44 -1.90 5.41
C LYS A 180 -15.48 -0.70 5.56
N LEU A 181 -14.21 -0.86 5.22
CA LEU A 181 -13.22 0.22 5.27
C LEU A 181 -13.38 1.22 4.13
N LEU A 182 -14.21 0.92 3.12
CA LEU A 182 -14.35 1.71 1.90
C LEU A 182 -15.82 2.07 1.65
N ASP A 183 -16.05 3.26 1.09
CA ASP A 183 -17.33 3.59 0.47
C ASP A 183 -17.33 3.05 -0.97
N ILE A 184 -18.02 1.93 -1.19
CA ILE A 184 -18.08 1.25 -2.48
C ILE A 184 -19.35 1.57 -3.30
N SER A 185 -20.07 2.63 -2.93
CA SER A 185 -21.30 3.02 -3.60
C SER A 185 -21.09 3.26 -5.10
N GLY A 186 -21.91 2.65 -5.93
CA GLY A 186 -21.82 2.71 -7.39
C GLY A 186 -20.63 1.97 -8.02
N SER A 187 -19.78 1.34 -7.20
CA SER A 187 -18.59 0.62 -7.70
C SER A 187 -18.91 -0.81 -8.10
N ILE A 188 -18.11 -1.35 -9.02
CA ILE A 188 -18.14 -2.75 -9.40
C ILE A 188 -17.02 -3.48 -8.65
N VAL A 189 -17.39 -4.40 -7.77
CA VAL A 189 -16.45 -5.23 -7.01
C VAL A 189 -16.28 -6.57 -7.70
N THR A 190 -15.06 -6.91 -8.10
CA THR A 190 -14.72 -8.23 -8.62
C THR A 190 -14.07 -9.07 -7.55
N ILE A 191 -14.54 -10.29 -7.35
CA ILE A 191 -14.05 -11.24 -6.35
C ILE A 191 -13.87 -12.58 -7.04
N ASP A 192 -12.79 -13.30 -6.67
CA ASP A 192 -12.55 -14.69 -7.06
C ASP A 192 -13.68 -15.62 -6.56
N ALA A 193 -13.86 -16.73 -7.26
CA ALA A 193 -14.88 -17.76 -6.96
C ALA A 193 -14.86 -18.25 -5.50
N VAL A 194 -13.71 -18.24 -4.84
CA VAL A 194 -13.58 -18.61 -3.41
C VAL A 194 -14.33 -17.62 -2.49
N GLY A 195 -14.40 -16.33 -2.86
CA GLY A 195 -15.13 -15.29 -2.11
C GLY A 195 -16.62 -15.22 -2.44
N THR A 196 -17.17 -16.15 -3.26
CA THR A 196 -18.56 -16.16 -3.71
C THR A 196 -19.48 -16.69 -2.61
N GLN A 197 -19.82 -15.85 -1.66
CA GLN A 197 -20.72 -16.13 -0.55
C GLN A 197 -21.91 -15.17 -0.61
N THR A 198 -23.12 -15.67 -0.38
CA THR A 198 -24.35 -14.86 -0.38
C THR A 198 -24.25 -13.65 0.54
N ALA A 199 -23.68 -13.82 1.74
CA ALA A 199 -23.51 -12.75 2.70
C ALA A 199 -22.59 -11.61 2.19
N ILE A 200 -21.55 -11.94 1.42
CA ILE A 200 -20.64 -10.93 0.83
C ILE A 200 -21.37 -10.15 -0.28
N MET A 201 -22.14 -10.85 -1.09
CA MET A 201 -22.94 -10.23 -2.16
C MET A 201 -24.03 -9.31 -1.60
N GLU A 202 -24.73 -9.75 -0.55
CA GLU A 202 -25.72 -8.95 0.18
C GLU A 202 -25.07 -7.67 0.74
N GLN A 203 -23.92 -7.78 1.39
CA GLN A 203 -23.19 -6.63 1.93
C GLN A 203 -22.77 -5.64 0.83
N ILE A 204 -22.23 -6.11 -0.30
CA ILE A 204 -21.88 -5.23 -1.41
C ILE A 204 -23.11 -4.48 -1.92
N HIS A 205 -24.25 -5.18 -2.03
CA HIS A 205 -25.51 -4.58 -2.45
C HIS A 205 -26.02 -3.54 -1.42
N GLU A 206 -25.99 -3.86 -0.13
CA GLU A 206 -26.37 -2.95 0.96
C GLU A 206 -25.51 -1.68 0.98
N GLN A 207 -24.23 -1.78 0.63
CA GLN A 207 -23.31 -0.64 0.48
C GLN A 207 -23.50 0.11 -0.87
N GLY A 208 -24.50 -0.26 -1.67
CA GLY A 208 -24.80 0.39 -2.95
C GLY A 208 -23.81 0.04 -4.07
N GLY A 209 -23.01 -0.99 -3.90
CA GLY A 209 -22.09 -1.51 -4.92
C GLY A 209 -22.72 -2.58 -5.81
N HIS A 210 -22.01 -2.94 -6.87
CA HIS A 210 -22.31 -4.06 -7.77
C HIS A 210 -21.17 -5.06 -7.70
N PHE A 211 -21.42 -6.33 -8.03
CA PHE A 211 -20.39 -7.36 -8.01
C PHE A 211 -20.34 -8.15 -9.32
N VAL A 212 -19.13 -8.62 -9.63
CA VAL A 212 -18.87 -9.59 -10.71
C VAL A 212 -18.03 -10.72 -10.13
N LEU A 213 -18.50 -11.94 -10.28
CA LEU A 213 -17.82 -13.15 -9.83
C LEU A 213 -17.05 -13.75 -11.00
N THR A 214 -15.80 -14.13 -10.78
CA THR A 214 -14.91 -14.66 -11.83
C THR A 214 -14.44 -16.07 -11.48
#